data_fefed767dd71a5f8a85304ca4c16a35e
#
_entry.id   fefed767dd71a5f8a85304ca4c16a35e
#
_cell.length_a   1.000
_cell.length_b   1.000
_cell.length_c   1.000
_cell.angle_alpha   90.00
_cell.angle_beta   90.00
_cell.angle_gamma   90.00
#
_symmetry.space_group_name_H-M   'P 1'
#
loop_
_entity.id
_entity.type
_entity.pdbx_description
1 polymer ?
#
loop_
_entity_poly.entity_id
_entity_poly.type
_entity_poly.pdbx_seq_one_letter_code
_entity_poly.pdbx_strand_id
1 'polypeptide(L)'
;MLKLFGLEEIDMFELEKLVRKNVLKLKPYSSARDEFQGSASVYLDANENPYPASQYNRYPDPHQVKLKQRISGIKSIPSDQIFLGNGSDEPIDLLIRAFCEPGVDSVLIPQPTYGMYTVSAEINNIAIKTVKLTPDFDLDVTAILHAVDVNTKLIFLCSPNNPSGNLLSFEKVKQVISGFTGLVIVDEAYIDFTDYAGFLPLLNQYPNLVVLQTLSKAWGLAAIRLGMCFASFEVIGILNKIKPPYNISLLSQQAAEAGLQKIQQKNEWVKEIIAERKRMEKELTQIKSVSKVYPSDANFLLVKISEARSVYHQLVSRSIIVRDRSNVILCDDCLRLTIGTPTENHTLLKELKAL
;
A
#
# COMPACT_ATOMS: atom_id res chain seq x y z
N MET A 1 -26.87 20.73 -30.66
CA MET A 1 -25.61 20.74 -31.44
C MET A 1 -24.49 20.12 -30.61
N LEU A 2 -24.71 18.89 -30.04
CA LEU A 2 -23.76 18.17 -29.15
C LEU A 2 -23.76 16.64 -29.45
N LYS A 3 -24.23 16.20 -30.61
CA LYS A 3 -24.29 14.80 -31.04
C LYS A 3 -23.28 14.46 -32.16
N LEU A 4 -22.15 15.15 -32.25
CA LEU A 4 -21.21 14.98 -33.39
C LEU A 4 -19.78 14.50 -32.99
N PHE A 5 -19.54 14.17 -31.74
CA PHE A 5 -18.34 13.46 -31.33
C PHE A 5 -18.83 12.30 -30.46
N GLY A 6 -18.75 11.06 -30.99
CA GLY A 6 -19.13 9.82 -30.32
C GLY A 6 -18.36 9.55 -29.01
N LEU A 7 -18.60 10.42 -28.03
CA LEU A 7 -18.35 10.15 -26.63
C LEU A 7 -19.58 9.35 -26.18
N GLU A 8 -19.46 8.03 -26.18
CA GLU A 8 -20.32 7.16 -25.37
C GLU A 8 -20.36 7.79 -23.96
N GLU A 9 -21.57 7.86 -23.38
CA GLU A 9 -21.74 8.28 -21.99
C GLU A 9 -20.74 7.48 -21.14
N ILE A 10 -19.73 8.15 -20.60
CA ILE A 10 -18.83 7.55 -19.60
C ILE A 10 -19.78 7.16 -18.47
N ASP A 11 -19.99 5.86 -18.26
CA ASP A 11 -20.77 5.33 -17.13
C ASP A 11 -20.26 5.99 -15.85
N MET A 12 -21.05 6.92 -15.29
CA MET A 12 -20.62 7.69 -14.13
C MET A 12 -20.33 6.72 -12.99
N PHE A 13 -19.17 6.86 -12.33
CA PHE A 13 -18.83 6.09 -11.14
C PHE A 13 -19.91 6.24 -10.08
N GLU A 14 -20.62 5.16 -9.77
CA GLU A 14 -21.69 5.09 -8.78
C GLU A 14 -21.25 4.18 -7.63
N LEU A 15 -20.69 4.79 -6.57
CA LEU A 15 -20.17 4.05 -5.41
C LEU A 15 -21.21 3.09 -4.79
N GLU A 16 -22.48 3.51 -4.70
CA GLU A 16 -23.54 2.70 -4.08
C GLU A 16 -23.79 1.36 -4.81
N LYS A 17 -23.54 1.32 -6.13
CA LYS A 17 -23.63 0.07 -6.91
C LYS A 17 -22.46 -0.88 -6.66
N LEU A 18 -21.32 -0.37 -6.17
CA LEU A 18 -20.14 -1.16 -5.87
C LEU A 18 -20.16 -1.73 -4.45
N VAL A 19 -20.72 -0.97 -3.49
CA VAL A 19 -20.74 -1.38 -2.08
C VAL A 19 -21.66 -2.58 -1.89
N ARG A 20 -21.21 -3.58 -1.13
CA ARG A 20 -22.04 -4.74 -0.75
C ARG A 20 -23.34 -4.30 -0.07
N LYS A 21 -24.46 -4.93 -0.45
CA LYS A 21 -25.80 -4.55 0.04
C LYS A 21 -25.94 -4.62 1.56
N ASN A 22 -25.29 -5.58 2.21
CA ASN A 22 -25.29 -5.69 3.68
C ASN A 22 -24.48 -4.56 4.33
N VAL A 23 -23.38 -4.11 3.71
CA VAL A 23 -22.57 -2.98 4.18
C VAL A 23 -23.34 -1.66 4.03
N LEU A 24 -24.05 -1.46 2.92
CA LEU A 24 -24.92 -0.29 2.75
C LEU A 24 -25.94 -0.17 3.87
N LYS A 25 -26.58 -1.29 4.25
CA LYS A 25 -27.63 -1.34 5.29
C LYS A 25 -27.08 -1.36 6.71
N LEU A 26 -25.80 -1.63 6.90
CA LEU A 26 -25.18 -1.73 8.21
C LEU A 26 -25.31 -0.39 8.96
N LYS A 27 -25.79 -0.43 10.19
CA LYS A 27 -25.61 0.66 11.15
C LYS A 27 -24.25 0.49 11.82
N PRO A 28 -23.34 1.45 11.69
CA PRO A 28 -22.03 1.34 12.34
C PRO A 28 -22.20 1.23 13.85
N TYR A 29 -21.26 0.57 14.50
CA TYR A 29 -21.20 0.65 15.95
C TYR A 29 -20.89 2.09 16.34
N SER A 30 -21.71 2.67 17.22
CA SER A 30 -21.46 3.98 17.82
C SER A 30 -21.05 3.78 19.26
N SER A 31 -19.90 4.27 19.65
CA SER A 31 -19.52 4.38 21.06
C SER A 31 -20.06 5.68 21.63
N ALA A 32 -20.24 5.75 22.94
CA ALA A 32 -20.64 7.01 23.59
C ALA A 32 -19.64 8.16 23.28
N ARG A 33 -18.37 7.83 22.97
CA ARG A 33 -17.35 8.80 22.53
C ARG A 33 -17.53 9.27 21.10
N ASP A 34 -18.18 8.50 20.24
CA ASP A 34 -18.55 8.96 18.90
C ASP A 34 -19.69 9.99 18.96
N GLU A 35 -20.56 9.86 19.95
CA GLU A 35 -21.70 10.74 20.15
C GLU A 35 -21.36 12.03 20.89
N PHE A 36 -20.21 12.07 21.60
CA PHE A 36 -19.77 13.22 22.38
C PHE A 36 -18.61 13.96 21.68
N GLN A 37 -18.85 15.22 21.36
CA GLN A 37 -17.82 16.12 20.83
C GLN A 37 -17.32 17.07 21.94
N GLY A 38 -16.01 16.98 22.25
CA GLY A 38 -15.37 17.83 23.23
C GLY A 38 -14.52 17.07 24.25
N SER A 39 -14.22 17.74 25.37
CA SER A 39 -13.53 17.14 26.52
C SER A 39 -14.48 17.09 27.71
N ALA A 40 -14.54 15.95 28.39
CA ALA A 40 -15.27 15.80 29.64
C ALA A 40 -14.30 15.64 30.81
N SER A 41 -14.75 16.05 32.01
CA SER A 41 -13.99 15.81 33.24
C SER A 41 -14.21 14.43 33.83
N VAL A 42 -15.31 13.75 33.43
CA VAL A 42 -15.70 12.42 33.90
C VAL A 42 -16.10 11.54 32.72
N TYR A 43 -15.46 10.39 32.59
CA TYR A 43 -15.76 9.38 31.57
C TYR A 43 -16.18 8.08 32.25
N LEU A 44 -17.45 7.69 32.09
CA LEU A 44 -18.06 6.47 32.64
C LEU A 44 -18.82 5.69 31.54
N ASP A 45 -18.34 5.75 30.33
CA ASP A 45 -19.03 5.36 29.10
C ASP A 45 -18.58 4.00 28.53
N ALA A 46 -17.35 3.57 28.86
CA ALA A 46 -16.71 2.45 28.14
C ALA A 46 -16.27 1.29 29.07
N ASN A 47 -16.77 1.24 30.30
CA ASN A 47 -16.47 0.19 31.29
C ASN A 47 -14.95 0.02 31.58
N GLU A 48 -14.18 1.06 31.37
CA GLU A 48 -12.73 1.05 31.57
C GLU A 48 -12.42 1.04 33.08
N ASN A 49 -11.27 0.45 33.45
CA ASN A 49 -10.78 0.54 34.81
C ASN A 49 -10.40 2.00 35.11
N PRO A 50 -11.02 2.67 36.12
CA PRO A 50 -10.73 4.05 36.43
C PRO A 50 -9.36 4.28 37.10
N TYR A 51 -8.74 3.21 37.63
CA TYR A 51 -7.48 3.29 38.37
C TYR A 51 -6.30 3.13 37.39
N PRO A 52 -5.52 4.16 37.13
CA PRO A 52 -4.44 4.08 36.16
C PRO A 52 -3.26 3.30 36.75
N ALA A 53 -3.09 2.04 36.37
CA ALA A 53 -1.80 1.35 36.51
C ALA A 53 -0.75 1.93 35.58
N SER A 54 -1.21 2.62 34.52
CA SER A 54 -0.44 3.33 33.50
C SER A 54 -1.31 4.39 32.82
N GLN A 55 -0.75 5.14 31.87
CA GLN A 55 -1.54 6.07 31.02
C GLN A 55 -2.41 5.36 29.97
N TYR A 56 -2.52 4.03 30.01
CA TYR A 56 -3.18 3.22 28.99
C TYR A 56 -4.51 2.60 29.46
N ASN A 57 -5.07 3.09 30.55
CA ASN A 57 -6.34 2.60 31.09
C ASN A 57 -7.58 3.09 30.31
N ARG A 58 -7.41 3.94 29.31
CA ARG A 58 -8.48 4.50 28.50
C ARG A 58 -8.34 4.11 27.04
N TYR A 59 -9.47 3.87 26.36
CA TYR A 59 -9.47 3.66 24.91
C TYR A 59 -8.93 4.90 24.17
N PRO A 60 -8.22 4.70 23.04
CA PRO A 60 -7.73 5.81 22.24
C PRO A 60 -8.86 6.53 21.50
N ASP A 61 -8.52 7.65 20.85
CA ASP A 61 -9.41 8.34 19.93
C ASP A 61 -9.79 7.41 18.76
N PRO A 62 -11.08 7.05 18.59
CA PRO A 62 -11.54 6.16 17.52
C PRO A 62 -11.40 6.77 16.12
N HIS A 63 -11.30 8.09 16.03
CA HIS A 63 -11.21 8.84 14.77
C HIS A 63 -9.78 9.29 14.43
N GLN A 64 -8.83 9.16 15.35
CA GLN A 64 -7.42 9.57 15.21
C GLN A 64 -7.27 11.02 14.71
N VAL A 65 -8.09 11.94 15.25
CA VAL A 65 -8.26 13.31 14.75
C VAL A 65 -6.92 14.05 14.64
N LYS A 66 -6.12 14.07 15.73
CA LYS A 66 -4.81 14.75 15.73
C LYS A 66 -3.86 14.18 14.70
N LEU A 67 -3.81 12.86 14.59
CA LEU A 67 -2.91 12.17 13.67
C LEU A 67 -3.32 12.43 12.22
N LYS A 68 -4.63 12.36 11.90
CA LYS A 68 -5.14 12.71 10.57
C LYS A 68 -4.87 14.16 10.20
N GLN A 69 -5.04 15.11 11.13
CA GLN A 69 -4.70 16.52 10.90
C GLN A 69 -3.21 16.71 10.59
N ARG A 70 -2.32 15.99 11.28
CA ARG A 70 -0.88 16.00 10.99
C ARG A 70 -0.58 15.46 9.61
N ILE A 71 -1.16 14.31 9.24
CA ILE A 71 -0.99 13.69 7.92
C ILE A 71 -1.57 14.60 6.83
N SER A 72 -2.74 15.17 7.05
CA SER A 72 -3.39 16.15 6.17
C SER A 72 -2.45 17.31 5.83
N GLY A 73 -1.80 17.90 6.82
CA GLY A 73 -0.83 18.97 6.61
C GLY A 73 0.41 18.55 5.82
N ILE A 74 0.87 17.28 5.99
CA ILE A 74 2.05 16.76 5.27
C ILE A 74 1.71 16.39 3.83
N LYS A 75 0.52 15.78 3.61
CA LYS A 75 0.12 15.23 2.31
C LYS A 75 -0.77 16.16 1.49
N SER A 76 -1.21 17.28 2.07
CA SER A 76 -2.14 18.25 1.46
C SER A 76 -3.47 17.61 1.02
N ILE A 77 -3.96 16.64 1.80
CA ILE A 77 -5.22 15.93 1.60
C ILE A 77 -6.14 16.21 2.80
N PRO A 78 -7.42 16.54 2.59
CA PRO A 78 -8.39 16.73 3.68
C PRO A 78 -8.48 15.53 4.62
N SER A 79 -8.64 15.78 5.92
CA SER A 79 -8.65 14.71 6.95
C SER A 79 -9.81 13.70 6.78
N ASP A 80 -10.91 14.11 6.19
CA ASP A 80 -12.07 13.27 5.87
C ASP A 80 -11.85 12.36 4.65
N GLN A 81 -10.80 12.62 3.86
CA GLN A 81 -10.32 11.75 2.80
C GLN A 81 -9.20 10.79 3.26
N ILE A 82 -8.95 10.69 4.57
CA ILE A 82 -7.89 9.86 5.16
C ILE A 82 -8.50 8.78 6.06
N PHE A 83 -8.16 7.53 5.76
CA PHE A 83 -8.37 6.39 6.66
C PHE A 83 -7.02 5.88 7.18
N LEU A 84 -6.96 5.53 8.47
CA LEU A 84 -5.77 4.94 9.09
C LEU A 84 -6.04 3.50 9.49
N GLY A 85 -5.13 2.61 9.09
CA GLY A 85 -5.23 1.17 9.34
C GLY A 85 -3.97 0.58 9.98
N ASN A 86 -4.09 -0.63 10.51
CA ASN A 86 -2.96 -1.44 11.01
C ASN A 86 -2.07 -1.91 9.84
N GLY A 87 -1.13 -1.07 9.42
CA GLY A 87 -0.45 -1.17 8.15
C GLY A 87 -1.39 -0.88 6.97
N SER A 88 -0.87 -0.94 5.75
CA SER A 88 -1.71 -0.90 4.54
C SER A 88 -2.52 -2.18 4.34
N ASP A 89 -2.24 -3.24 5.09
CA ASP A 89 -2.95 -4.52 5.00
C ASP A 89 -4.40 -4.40 5.48
N GLU A 90 -4.67 -3.62 6.54
CA GLU A 90 -6.05 -3.43 7.02
C GLU A 90 -6.94 -2.73 5.99
N PRO A 91 -6.58 -1.58 5.39
CA PRO A 91 -7.42 -1.01 4.34
C PRO A 91 -7.55 -1.90 3.09
N ILE A 92 -6.54 -2.72 2.73
CA ILE A 92 -6.68 -3.71 1.64
C ILE A 92 -7.79 -4.70 1.97
N ASP A 93 -7.78 -5.29 3.16
CA ASP A 93 -8.81 -6.23 3.61
C ASP A 93 -10.19 -5.57 3.70
N LEU A 94 -10.27 -4.38 4.29
CA LEU A 94 -11.54 -3.65 4.42
C LEU A 94 -12.13 -3.24 3.06
N LEU A 95 -11.32 -2.85 2.07
CA LEU A 95 -11.77 -2.57 0.71
C LEU A 95 -12.39 -3.82 0.09
N ILE A 96 -11.74 -4.98 0.19
CA ILE A 96 -12.28 -6.24 -0.30
C ILE A 96 -13.60 -6.57 0.41
N ARG A 97 -13.64 -6.48 1.73
CA ARG A 97 -14.85 -6.77 2.52
C ARG A 97 -16.00 -5.81 2.28
N ALA A 98 -15.73 -4.56 1.93
CA ALA A 98 -16.74 -3.55 1.68
C ALA A 98 -17.37 -3.67 0.29
N PHE A 99 -16.55 -4.01 -0.72
CA PHE A 99 -16.91 -3.86 -2.12
C PHE A 99 -17.07 -5.18 -2.88
N CYS A 100 -16.56 -6.30 -2.36
CA CYS A 100 -16.64 -7.60 -3.05
C CYS A 100 -17.55 -8.58 -2.30
N GLU A 101 -18.59 -9.10 -2.96
CA GLU A 101 -19.45 -10.13 -2.40
C GLU A 101 -18.77 -11.51 -2.50
N PRO A 102 -18.54 -12.22 -1.37
CA PRO A 102 -17.89 -13.53 -1.36
C PRO A 102 -18.56 -14.55 -2.28
N GLY A 103 -17.74 -15.26 -3.06
CA GLY A 103 -18.22 -16.30 -3.99
C GLY A 103 -18.92 -15.76 -5.25
N VAL A 104 -19.01 -14.42 -5.41
CA VAL A 104 -19.66 -13.77 -6.57
C VAL A 104 -18.69 -12.83 -7.28
N ASP A 105 -18.10 -11.91 -6.53
CA ASP A 105 -17.26 -10.86 -7.09
C ASP A 105 -15.80 -11.26 -7.21
N SER A 106 -15.04 -10.47 -7.96
CA SER A 106 -13.62 -10.68 -8.21
C SER A 106 -12.80 -9.41 -8.05
N VAL A 107 -11.52 -9.60 -7.81
CA VAL A 107 -10.49 -8.56 -7.89
C VAL A 107 -9.54 -8.86 -9.04
N LEU A 108 -8.97 -7.83 -9.67
CA LEU A 108 -7.93 -7.99 -10.69
C LEU A 108 -6.59 -7.54 -10.12
N ILE A 109 -5.59 -8.41 -10.26
CA ILE A 109 -4.25 -8.22 -9.71
C ILE A 109 -3.22 -8.47 -10.81
N PRO A 110 -2.65 -7.42 -11.45
CA PRO A 110 -1.52 -7.59 -12.36
C PRO A 110 -0.31 -8.20 -11.64
N GLN A 111 0.33 -9.20 -12.24
CA GLN A 111 1.41 -9.97 -11.63
C GLN A 111 2.72 -9.88 -12.44
N PRO A 112 3.89 -9.89 -11.75
CA PRO A 112 4.08 -10.06 -10.30
C PRO A 112 3.83 -8.79 -9.51
N THR A 113 3.27 -8.93 -8.28
CA THR A 113 3.04 -7.81 -7.40
C THR A 113 3.05 -8.23 -5.91
N TYR A 114 2.61 -7.37 -5.01
CA TYR A 114 2.56 -7.64 -3.57
C TYR A 114 1.54 -8.73 -3.23
N GLY A 115 2.02 -9.80 -2.59
CA GLY A 115 1.22 -11.03 -2.38
C GLY A 115 0.03 -10.87 -1.43
N MET A 116 -0.03 -9.83 -0.59
CA MET A 116 -1.15 -9.66 0.34
C MET A 116 -2.48 -9.33 -0.34
N TYR A 117 -2.47 -8.81 -1.55
CA TYR A 117 -3.73 -8.64 -2.30
C TYR A 117 -4.40 -9.99 -2.56
N THR A 118 -3.60 -10.98 -3.02
CA THR A 118 -4.06 -12.36 -3.23
C THR A 118 -4.53 -12.98 -1.91
N VAL A 119 -3.70 -12.91 -0.85
CA VAL A 119 -4.03 -13.49 0.44
C VAL A 119 -5.33 -12.89 1.02
N SER A 120 -5.49 -11.57 0.94
CA SER A 120 -6.71 -10.91 1.44
C SER A 120 -7.95 -11.30 0.62
N ALA A 121 -7.83 -11.45 -0.71
CA ALA A 121 -8.92 -11.91 -1.56
C ALA A 121 -9.32 -13.36 -1.24
N GLU A 122 -8.34 -14.26 -1.09
CA GLU A 122 -8.57 -15.67 -0.76
C GLU A 122 -9.22 -15.84 0.62
N ILE A 123 -8.75 -15.12 1.65
CA ILE A 123 -9.36 -15.13 3.01
C ILE A 123 -10.84 -14.74 2.94
N ASN A 124 -11.20 -13.78 2.07
CA ASN A 124 -12.56 -13.30 1.90
C ASN A 124 -13.36 -14.09 0.87
N ASN A 125 -12.84 -15.19 0.33
CA ASN A 125 -13.49 -16.00 -0.73
C ASN A 125 -13.88 -15.16 -1.96
N ILE A 126 -12.98 -14.27 -2.39
CA ILE A 126 -13.15 -13.44 -3.58
C ILE A 126 -12.30 -14.01 -4.72
N ALA A 127 -12.90 -14.15 -5.90
CA ALA A 127 -12.20 -14.63 -7.08
C ALA A 127 -11.09 -13.68 -7.53
N ILE A 128 -9.97 -14.23 -8.00
CA ILE A 128 -8.81 -13.46 -8.43
C ILE A 128 -8.62 -13.60 -9.92
N LYS A 129 -8.63 -12.47 -10.63
CA LYS A 129 -8.21 -12.37 -12.03
C LYS A 129 -6.79 -11.84 -12.06
N THR A 130 -5.97 -12.45 -12.92
CA THR A 130 -4.57 -12.03 -13.06
C THR A 130 -4.26 -11.68 -14.51
N VAL A 131 -3.45 -10.64 -14.69
CA VAL A 131 -2.84 -10.25 -15.95
C VAL A 131 -1.34 -10.15 -15.72
N LYS A 132 -0.53 -10.66 -16.64
CA LYS A 132 0.92 -10.53 -16.54
C LYS A 132 1.32 -9.08 -16.82
N LEU A 133 2.24 -8.54 -16.02
CA LEU A 133 2.98 -7.34 -16.40
C LEU A 133 3.81 -7.62 -17.67
N THR A 134 4.19 -6.55 -18.37
CA THR A 134 5.13 -6.66 -19.48
C THR A 134 6.50 -7.18 -19.02
N PRO A 135 7.40 -7.61 -19.91
CA PRO A 135 8.76 -8.02 -19.53
C PRO A 135 9.57 -6.95 -18.77
N ASP A 136 9.19 -5.68 -18.92
CA ASP A 136 9.77 -4.55 -18.20
C ASP A 136 8.99 -4.16 -16.91
N PHE A 137 8.10 -5.06 -16.48
CA PHE A 137 7.25 -4.90 -15.28
C PHE A 137 6.32 -3.70 -15.32
N ASP A 138 5.86 -3.29 -16.50
CA ASP A 138 4.84 -2.26 -16.65
C ASP A 138 3.47 -2.86 -17.01
N LEU A 139 2.41 -2.04 -16.97
CA LEU A 139 1.04 -2.49 -17.25
C LEU A 139 0.81 -2.81 -18.73
N ASP A 140 0.10 -3.90 -19.00
CA ASP A 140 -0.62 -4.12 -20.24
C ASP A 140 -2.07 -3.67 -20.04
N VAL A 141 -2.34 -2.42 -20.36
CA VAL A 141 -3.65 -1.78 -20.15
C VAL A 141 -4.74 -2.50 -20.92
N THR A 142 -4.45 -2.90 -22.17
CA THR A 142 -5.42 -3.60 -23.02
C THR A 142 -5.82 -4.93 -22.41
N ALA A 143 -4.84 -5.72 -21.97
CA ALA A 143 -5.11 -7.00 -21.30
C ALA A 143 -5.87 -6.81 -19.98
N ILE A 144 -5.54 -5.77 -19.19
CA ILE A 144 -6.23 -5.45 -17.94
C ILE A 144 -7.70 -5.12 -18.20
N LEU A 145 -7.99 -4.21 -19.13
CA LEU A 145 -9.35 -3.79 -19.42
C LEU A 145 -10.19 -4.88 -20.09
N HIS A 146 -9.57 -5.82 -20.83
CA HIS A 146 -10.26 -6.99 -21.35
C HIS A 146 -10.55 -8.06 -20.29
N ALA A 147 -9.75 -8.13 -19.22
CA ALA A 147 -9.93 -9.11 -18.15
C ALA A 147 -11.02 -8.74 -17.14
N VAL A 148 -11.46 -7.48 -17.09
CA VAL A 148 -12.56 -7.04 -16.22
C VAL A 148 -13.92 -7.46 -16.76
N ASP A 149 -14.84 -7.74 -15.86
CA ASP A 149 -16.27 -7.99 -16.15
C ASP A 149 -17.15 -7.34 -15.08
N VAL A 150 -18.46 -7.58 -15.13
CA VAL A 150 -19.45 -7.01 -14.20
C VAL A 150 -19.21 -7.38 -12.73
N ASN A 151 -18.52 -8.50 -12.50
CA ASN A 151 -18.19 -8.99 -11.15
C ASN A 151 -16.83 -8.47 -10.66
N THR A 152 -16.03 -7.83 -11.52
CA THR A 152 -14.76 -7.24 -11.11
C THR A 152 -15.01 -5.91 -10.38
N LYS A 153 -14.68 -5.83 -9.10
CA LYS A 153 -14.95 -4.65 -8.25
C LYS A 153 -13.73 -3.82 -7.95
N LEU A 154 -12.56 -4.45 -7.85
CA LEU A 154 -11.31 -3.79 -7.46
C LEU A 154 -10.18 -4.18 -8.41
N ILE A 155 -9.31 -3.22 -8.73
CA ILE A 155 -8.02 -3.45 -9.38
C ILE A 155 -6.92 -2.97 -8.44
N PHE A 156 -5.92 -3.81 -8.14
CA PHE A 156 -4.77 -3.46 -7.30
C PHE A 156 -3.54 -3.21 -8.16
N LEU A 157 -2.97 -2.01 -8.07
CA LEU A 157 -1.75 -1.59 -8.76
C LEU A 157 -0.70 -1.17 -7.74
N CYS A 158 0.49 -1.74 -7.75
CA CYS A 158 1.57 -1.39 -6.84
C CYS A 158 2.60 -0.52 -7.56
N SER A 159 2.83 0.71 -7.11
CA SER A 159 3.76 1.66 -7.77
C SER A 159 4.45 2.58 -6.77
N PRO A 160 5.77 2.45 -6.54
CA PRO A 160 6.69 1.45 -7.13
C PRO A 160 6.31 0.01 -6.82
N ASN A 161 6.49 -0.88 -7.81
CA ASN A 161 6.01 -2.26 -7.69
C ASN A 161 6.94 -3.13 -6.82
N ASN A 162 6.36 -4.09 -6.14
CA ASN A 162 7.07 -5.12 -5.39
C ASN A 162 6.70 -6.49 -5.99
N PRO A 163 7.65 -7.27 -6.58
CA PRO A 163 9.08 -7.24 -6.26
C PRO A 163 10.00 -6.51 -7.24
N SER A 164 9.52 -5.95 -8.34
CA SER A 164 10.37 -5.41 -9.41
C SER A 164 11.07 -4.08 -9.06
N GLY A 165 10.45 -3.25 -8.22
CA GLY A 165 11.01 -1.98 -7.73
C GLY A 165 10.70 -0.76 -8.57
N ASN A 166 10.26 -0.92 -9.81
CA ASN A 166 10.01 0.18 -10.75
C ASN A 166 8.68 0.88 -10.50
N LEU A 167 8.61 2.17 -10.84
CA LEU A 167 7.34 2.88 -11.04
C LEU A 167 6.58 2.26 -12.23
N LEU A 168 5.26 2.16 -12.09
CA LEU A 168 4.39 1.92 -13.23
C LEU A 168 4.21 3.21 -14.03
N SER A 169 4.03 3.10 -15.35
CA SER A 169 3.79 4.26 -16.22
C SER A 169 2.56 5.03 -15.76
N PHE A 170 2.73 6.32 -15.47
CA PHE A 170 1.68 7.23 -15.03
C PHE A 170 0.48 7.24 -15.96
N GLU A 171 0.72 7.37 -17.27
CA GLU A 171 -0.33 7.42 -18.26
C GLU A 171 -1.10 6.09 -18.35
N LYS A 172 -0.41 4.95 -18.20
CA LYS A 172 -1.07 3.64 -18.19
C LYS A 172 -1.93 3.43 -16.95
N VAL A 173 -1.46 3.85 -15.77
CA VAL A 173 -2.27 3.82 -14.54
C VAL A 173 -3.51 4.71 -14.71
N LYS A 174 -3.37 5.92 -15.27
CA LYS A 174 -4.51 6.79 -15.58
C LYS A 174 -5.50 6.16 -16.56
N GLN A 175 -5.00 5.48 -17.60
CA GLN A 175 -5.87 4.76 -18.55
C GLN A 175 -6.67 3.67 -17.84
N VAL A 176 -6.07 2.93 -16.91
CA VAL A 176 -6.79 1.94 -16.10
C VAL A 176 -7.84 2.61 -15.21
N ILE A 177 -7.50 3.71 -14.51
CA ILE A 177 -8.44 4.45 -13.67
C ILE A 177 -9.63 4.95 -14.48
N SER A 178 -9.39 5.53 -15.66
CA SER A 178 -10.43 6.09 -16.51
C SER A 178 -11.25 5.02 -17.24
N GLY A 179 -10.67 3.85 -17.50
CA GLY A 179 -11.33 2.76 -18.25
C GLY A 179 -12.05 1.73 -17.38
N PHE A 180 -12.04 1.90 -16.05
CA PHE A 180 -12.67 0.95 -15.13
C PHE A 180 -13.69 1.65 -14.22
N THR A 181 -14.88 1.07 -14.13
CA THR A 181 -15.99 1.61 -13.33
C THR A 181 -15.97 1.19 -11.85
N GLY A 182 -15.13 0.21 -11.48
CA GLY A 182 -14.85 -0.17 -10.09
C GLY A 182 -13.74 0.68 -9.47
N LEU A 183 -13.31 0.34 -8.23
CA LEU A 183 -12.23 1.05 -7.57
C LEU A 183 -10.85 0.59 -8.08
N VAL A 184 -9.97 1.54 -8.37
CA VAL A 184 -8.55 1.29 -8.65
C VAL A 184 -7.72 1.68 -7.44
N ILE A 185 -7.06 0.71 -6.85
CA ILE A 185 -6.21 0.88 -5.68
C ILE A 185 -4.76 1.00 -6.16
N VAL A 186 -4.14 2.16 -5.97
CA VAL A 186 -2.72 2.38 -6.24
C VAL A 186 -1.97 2.31 -4.91
N ASP A 187 -1.19 1.25 -4.72
CA ASP A 187 -0.37 1.07 -3.53
C ASP A 187 0.98 1.75 -3.71
N GLU A 188 1.15 2.86 -3.03
CA GLU A 188 2.32 3.73 -3.01
C GLU A 188 3.22 3.50 -1.78
N ALA A 189 3.31 2.28 -1.27
CA ALA A 189 4.12 1.99 -0.08
C ALA A 189 5.59 2.44 -0.20
N TYR A 190 6.11 2.59 -1.41
CA TYR A 190 7.51 2.97 -1.69
C TYR A 190 7.66 4.35 -2.34
N ILE A 191 6.58 5.13 -2.47
CA ILE A 191 6.58 6.42 -3.20
C ILE A 191 7.57 7.44 -2.64
N ASP A 192 7.82 7.44 -1.34
CA ASP A 192 8.78 8.35 -0.70
C ASP A 192 10.24 8.18 -1.19
N PHE A 193 10.57 7.08 -1.92
CA PHE A 193 11.89 6.84 -2.51
C PHE A 193 12.03 7.33 -3.95
N THR A 194 11.06 8.08 -4.45
CA THR A 194 11.01 8.66 -5.79
C THR A 194 10.92 10.18 -5.73
N ASP A 195 11.25 10.84 -6.82
CA ASP A 195 10.99 12.28 -7.00
C ASP A 195 9.58 12.53 -7.58
N TYR A 196 8.78 11.47 -7.73
CA TYR A 196 7.45 11.51 -8.31
C TYR A 196 6.38 11.81 -7.23
N ALA A 197 5.45 12.71 -7.56
CA ALA A 197 4.40 13.14 -6.63
C ALA A 197 3.35 12.06 -6.31
N GLY A 198 3.34 10.95 -7.05
CA GLY A 198 2.35 9.89 -6.93
C GLY A 198 0.97 10.27 -7.46
N PHE A 199 -0.04 9.53 -7.03
CA PHE A 199 -1.42 9.68 -7.50
C PHE A 199 -2.31 10.47 -6.54
N LEU A 200 -1.84 10.86 -5.36
CA LEU A 200 -2.61 11.69 -4.42
C LEU A 200 -3.21 12.97 -5.05
N PRO A 201 -2.48 13.71 -5.92
CA PRO A 201 -3.04 14.92 -6.54
C PRO A 201 -4.26 14.66 -7.44
N LEU A 202 -4.50 13.42 -7.83
CA LEU A 202 -5.59 13.03 -8.73
C LEU A 202 -6.88 12.61 -7.99
N LEU A 203 -6.88 12.49 -6.66
CA LEU A 203 -8.03 12.01 -5.89
C LEU A 203 -9.33 12.79 -6.18
N ASN A 204 -9.23 14.10 -6.33
CA ASN A 204 -10.40 14.93 -6.63
C ASN A 204 -10.87 14.83 -8.09
N GLN A 205 -10.03 14.32 -8.98
CA GLN A 205 -10.35 14.14 -10.40
C GLN A 205 -10.96 12.75 -10.66
N TYR A 206 -10.57 11.75 -9.89
CA TYR A 206 -10.98 10.35 -10.08
C TYR A 206 -11.63 9.80 -8.80
N PRO A 207 -12.97 9.83 -8.69
CA PRO A 207 -13.67 9.38 -7.48
C PRO A 207 -13.53 7.87 -7.22
N ASN A 208 -13.11 7.09 -8.22
CA ASN A 208 -12.80 5.66 -8.12
C ASN A 208 -11.33 5.36 -7.78
N LEU A 209 -10.50 6.38 -7.56
CA LEU A 209 -9.11 6.22 -7.15
C LEU A 209 -9.00 6.04 -5.63
N VAL A 210 -8.24 5.04 -5.22
CA VAL A 210 -7.80 4.82 -3.84
C VAL A 210 -6.28 4.77 -3.83
N VAL A 211 -5.63 5.51 -2.94
CA VAL A 211 -4.17 5.50 -2.80
C VAL A 211 -3.81 4.97 -1.42
N LEU A 212 -2.91 3.98 -1.37
CA LEU A 212 -2.39 3.43 -0.12
C LEU A 212 -0.96 3.91 0.09
N GLN A 213 -0.64 4.32 1.31
CA GLN A 213 0.72 4.63 1.74
C GLN A 213 0.97 4.07 3.16
N THR A 214 2.23 4.05 3.62
CA THR A 214 2.57 3.46 4.90
C THR A 214 3.73 4.18 5.59
N LEU A 215 3.74 4.16 6.92
CA LEU A 215 4.89 4.59 7.71
C LEU A 215 5.96 3.49 7.85
N SER A 216 5.71 2.29 7.35
CA SER A 216 6.58 1.11 7.53
C SER A 216 7.89 1.17 6.73
N LYS A 217 8.00 2.00 5.68
CA LYS A 217 9.13 2.02 4.76
C LYS A 217 10.02 3.24 4.99
N ALA A 218 9.82 4.32 4.27
CA ALA A 218 10.64 5.52 4.34
C ALA A 218 10.70 6.18 5.73
N TRP A 219 9.63 6.06 6.51
CA TRP A 219 9.55 6.62 7.85
C TRP A 219 10.23 5.77 8.93
N GLY A 220 10.68 4.54 8.61
CA GLY A 220 11.34 3.65 9.56
C GLY A 220 10.46 3.17 10.72
N LEU A 221 9.14 3.18 10.56
CA LEU A 221 8.15 2.92 11.62
C LEU A 221 7.39 1.60 11.39
N ALA A 222 8.05 0.57 10.85
CA ALA A 222 7.39 -0.69 10.51
C ALA A 222 6.70 -1.37 11.72
N ALA A 223 7.30 -1.27 12.91
CA ALA A 223 6.82 -1.95 14.12
C ALA A 223 5.51 -1.36 14.68
N ILE A 224 5.20 -0.08 14.42
CA ILE A 224 3.97 0.54 14.91
C ILE A 224 2.74 0.15 14.11
N ARG A 225 2.93 -0.52 12.98
CA ARG A 225 1.84 -1.00 12.12
C ARG A 225 0.86 0.11 11.72
N LEU A 226 1.32 1.22 11.11
CA LEU A 226 0.45 2.28 10.62
C LEU A 226 0.53 2.42 9.11
N GLY A 227 -0.63 2.26 8.46
CA GLY A 227 -0.87 2.53 7.04
C GLY A 227 -1.92 3.61 6.86
N MET A 228 -1.91 4.20 5.69
CA MET A 228 -2.81 5.28 5.28
C MET A 228 -3.53 4.86 4.00
N CYS A 229 -4.84 5.12 3.95
CA CYS A 229 -5.64 5.01 2.74
C CYS A 229 -6.25 6.38 2.46
N PHE A 230 -6.07 6.85 1.26
CA PHE A 230 -6.60 8.12 0.75
C PHE A 230 -7.60 7.83 -0.37
N ALA A 231 -8.79 8.39 -0.28
CA ALA A 231 -9.84 8.19 -1.27
C ALA A 231 -10.88 9.32 -1.19
N SER A 232 -11.93 9.24 -1.99
CA SER A 232 -13.07 10.14 -1.86
C SER A 232 -13.70 10.01 -0.45
N PHE A 233 -14.34 11.08 0.01
CA PHE A 233 -15.02 11.12 1.31
C PHE A 233 -15.99 9.94 1.48
N GLU A 234 -16.72 9.59 0.43
CA GLU A 234 -17.71 8.51 0.44
C GLU A 234 -17.04 7.14 0.64
N VAL A 235 -15.92 6.86 -0.04
CA VAL A 235 -15.16 5.61 0.14
C VAL A 235 -14.61 5.54 1.57
N ILE A 236 -14.03 6.62 2.09
CA ILE A 236 -13.54 6.69 3.47
C ILE A 236 -14.68 6.49 4.47
N GLY A 237 -15.86 7.03 4.20
CA GLY A 237 -17.07 6.80 4.99
C GLY A 237 -17.44 5.32 5.09
N ILE A 238 -17.37 4.58 3.99
CA ILE A 238 -17.64 3.13 3.98
C ILE A 238 -16.58 2.37 4.81
N LEU A 239 -15.30 2.69 4.67
CA LEU A 239 -14.25 2.04 5.49
C LEU A 239 -14.43 2.32 6.98
N ASN A 240 -14.74 3.55 7.36
CA ASN A 240 -15.00 3.92 8.76
C ASN A 240 -16.24 3.20 9.32
N LYS A 241 -17.23 2.88 8.49
CA LYS A 241 -18.44 2.16 8.88
C LYS A 241 -18.19 0.72 9.29
N ILE A 242 -17.17 0.06 8.71
CA ILE A 242 -16.91 -1.38 8.92
C ILE A 242 -15.64 -1.66 9.73
N LYS A 243 -14.79 -0.68 9.98
CA LYS A 243 -13.59 -0.86 10.80
C LYS A 243 -13.95 -1.17 12.27
N PRO A 244 -13.11 -1.88 13.03
CA PRO A 244 -13.22 -1.89 14.49
C PRO A 244 -13.14 -0.46 15.05
N PRO A 245 -13.93 -0.10 16.08
CA PRO A 245 -13.99 1.28 16.59
C PRO A 245 -12.63 1.86 16.94
N TYR A 246 -11.81 1.12 17.68
CA TYR A 246 -10.50 1.54 18.17
C TYR A 246 -9.37 0.80 17.44
N ASN A 247 -9.42 0.76 16.09
CA ASN A 247 -8.50 -0.05 15.30
C ASN A 247 -7.01 0.33 15.49
N ILE A 248 -6.68 1.60 15.74
CA ILE A 248 -5.30 2.05 15.98
C ILE A 248 -5.07 2.28 17.47
N SER A 249 -4.14 1.53 18.07
CA SER A 249 -3.80 1.66 19.48
C SER A 249 -3.24 3.04 19.83
N LEU A 250 -3.38 3.45 21.10
CA LEU A 250 -2.79 4.70 21.60
C LEU A 250 -1.28 4.76 21.39
N LEU A 251 -0.58 3.63 21.61
CA LEU A 251 0.86 3.52 21.40
C LEU A 251 1.26 3.79 19.95
N SER A 252 0.52 3.21 18.99
CA SER A 252 0.75 3.44 17.56
C SER A 252 0.47 4.89 17.18
N GLN A 253 -0.60 5.50 17.70
CA GLN A 253 -0.93 6.90 17.44
C GLN A 253 0.18 7.83 17.96
N GLN A 254 0.61 7.67 19.20
CA GLN A 254 1.68 8.47 19.82
C GLN A 254 3.03 8.33 19.09
N ALA A 255 3.41 7.11 18.76
CA ALA A 255 4.65 6.85 18.04
C ALA A 255 4.61 7.43 16.62
N ALA A 256 3.47 7.36 15.94
CA ALA A 256 3.29 7.96 14.63
C ALA A 256 3.36 9.50 14.70
N GLU A 257 2.68 10.12 15.65
CA GLU A 257 2.75 11.59 15.86
C GLU A 257 4.18 12.06 16.09
N ALA A 258 4.95 11.36 16.94
CA ALA A 258 6.35 11.67 17.20
C ALA A 258 7.23 11.47 15.96
N GLY A 259 6.99 10.39 15.18
CA GLY A 259 7.72 10.13 13.95
C GLY A 259 7.45 11.16 12.88
N LEU A 260 6.21 11.56 12.67
CA LEU A 260 5.81 12.55 11.68
C LEU A 260 6.34 13.97 11.95
N GLN A 261 6.80 14.26 13.17
CA GLN A 261 7.53 15.49 13.46
C GLN A 261 8.94 15.52 12.88
N LYS A 262 9.52 14.34 12.56
CA LYS A 262 10.89 14.17 12.09
C LYS A 262 10.98 14.10 10.56
N ILE A 263 10.17 14.86 9.83
CA ILE A 263 10.11 14.82 8.37
C ILE A 263 11.45 15.12 7.69
N GLN A 264 12.25 16.05 8.25
CA GLN A 264 13.57 16.37 7.73
C GLN A 264 14.51 15.16 7.82
N GLN A 265 14.55 14.51 8.99
CA GLN A 265 15.37 13.31 9.18
C GLN A 265 14.93 12.16 8.25
N LYS A 266 13.61 11.95 8.07
CA LYS A 266 13.08 10.99 7.09
C LYS A 266 13.59 11.29 5.67
N ASN A 267 13.60 12.58 5.28
CA ASN A 267 14.09 12.98 3.95
C ASN A 267 15.60 12.76 3.80
N GLU A 268 16.39 12.93 4.86
CA GLU A 268 17.84 12.62 4.85
C GLU A 268 18.05 11.11 4.67
N TRP A 269 17.39 10.27 5.46
CA TRP A 269 17.45 8.82 5.29
C TRP A 269 17.03 8.34 3.89
N VAL A 270 15.98 8.93 3.32
CA VAL A 270 15.56 8.62 1.95
C VAL A 270 16.66 8.95 0.94
N LYS A 271 17.31 10.10 1.07
CA LYS A 271 18.45 10.48 0.21
C LYS A 271 19.61 9.49 0.34
N GLU A 272 19.96 9.08 1.55
CA GLU A 272 21.02 8.09 1.79
C GLU A 272 20.66 6.74 1.16
N ILE A 273 19.43 6.26 1.34
CA ILE A 273 18.96 5.00 0.76
C ILE A 273 18.99 5.07 -0.77
N ILE A 274 18.59 6.18 -1.38
CA ILE A 274 18.66 6.36 -2.85
C ILE A 274 20.10 6.37 -3.33
N ALA A 275 21.01 7.04 -2.62
CA ALA A 275 22.44 7.06 -2.96
C ALA A 275 23.06 5.64 -2.87
N GLU A 276 22.77 4.92 -1.79
CA GLU A 276 23.19 3.54 -1.60
C GLU A 276 22.59 2.60 -2.64
N ARG A 277 21.31 2.76 -3.01
CA ARG A 277 20.68 2.01 -4.09
C ARG A 277 21.48 2.13 -5.40
N LYS A 278 21.80 3.36 -5.80
CA LYS A 278 22.61 3.63 -7.01
C LYS A 278 24.00 3.00 -6.93
N ARG A 279 24.65 3.05 -5.75
CA ARG A 279 25.93 2.39 -5.52
C ARG A 279 25.82 0.87 -5.65
N MET A 280 24.83 0.29 -5.00
CA MET A 280 24.55 -1.15 -5.05
C MET A 280 24.25 -1.64 -6.48
N GLU A 281 23.45 -0.91 -7.24
CA GLU A 281 23.18 -1.21 -8.67
C GLU A 281 24.51 -1.35 -9.44
N LYS A 282 25.39 -0.35 -9.32
CA LYS A 282 26.69 -0.34 -10.00
C LYS A 282 27.60 -1.49 -9.57
N GLU A 283 27.66 -1.79 -8.26
CA GLU A 283 28.55 -2.83 -7.76
C GLU A 283 28.03 -4.24 -8.05
N LEU A 284 26.72 -4.45 -7.99
CA LEU A 284 26.10 -5.74 -8.32
C LEU A 284 26.31 -6.13 -9.78
N THR A 285 26.31 -5.17 -10.72
CA THR A 285 26.59 -5.46 -12.14
C THR A 285 28.02 -5.92 -12.40
N GLN A 286 28.95 -5.75 -11.44
CA GLN A 286 30.33 -6.23 -11.55
C GLN A 286 30.51 -7.67 -11.02
N ILE A 287 29.48 -8.26 -10.40
CA ILE A 287 29.52 -9.61 -9.87
C ILE A 287 29.23 -10.59 -11.00
N LYS A 288 30.13 -11.53 -11.24
CA LYS A 288 30.08 -12.46 -12.39
C LYS A 288 28.79 -13.29 -12.45
N SER A 289 28.27 -13.68 -11.30
CA SER A 289 27.02 -14.48 -11.19
C SER A 289 25.76 -13.65 -11.42
N VAL A 290 25.83 -12.31 -11.39
CA VAL A 290 24.70 -11.39 -11.61
C VAL A 290 24.55 -11.14 -13.10
N SER A 291 23.42 -11.58 -13.67
CA SER A 291 23.13 -11.37 -15.09
C SER A 291 22.32 -10.10 -15.38
N LYS A 292 21.52 -9.63 -14.41
CA LYS A 292 20.74 -8.40 -14.55
C LYS A 292 20.43 -7.79 -13.16
N VAL A 293 20.54 -6.49 -13.05
CA VAL A 293 19.95 -5.69 -11.97
C VAL A 293 18.82 -4.88 -12.59
N TYR A 294 17.61 -5.05 -12.08
CA TYR A 294 16.46 -4.33 -12.60
C TYR A 294 16.41 -2.91 -12.04
N PRO A 295 16.03 -1.90 -12.86
CA PRO A 295 15.85 -0.54 -12.38
C PRO A 295 14.85 -0.48 -11.22
N SER A 296 15.12 0.36 -10.23
CA SER A 296 14.26 0.45 -9.06
C SER A 296 14.07 1.90 -8.60
N ASP A 297 12.83 2.21 -8.22
CA ASP A 297 12.40 3.44 -7.58
C ASP A 297 12.03 3.21 -6.10
N ALA A 298 12.24 1.97 -5.59
CA ALA A 298 11.95 1.56 -4.23
C ALA A 298 13.23 1.54 -3.35
N ASN A 299 13.12 1.06 -2.11
CA ASN A 299 14.28 0.83 -1.22
C ASN A 299 14.85 -0.59 -1.31
N PHE A 300 14.75 -1.22 -2.47
CA PHE A 300 15.28 -2.55 -2.75
C PHE A 300 15.62 -2.69 -4.23
N LEU A 301 16.38 -3.71 -4.58
CA LEU A 301 16.70 -4.10 -5.95
C LEU A 301 16.20 -5.51 -6.22
N LEU A 302 15.65 -5.74 -7.40
CA LEU A 302 15.45 -7.08 -7.95
C LEU A 302 16.68 -7.43 -8.78
N VAL A 303 17.31 -8.56 -8.48
CA VAL A 303 18.60 -8.95 -9.09
C VAL A 303 18.47 -10.36 -9.62
N LYS A 304 18.72 -10.54 -10.91
CA LYS A 304 18.80 -11.85 -11.54
C LYS A 304 20.21 -12.41 -11.37
N ILE A 305 20.34 -13.53 -10.69
CA ILE A 305 21.61 -14.14 -10.31
C ILE A 305 21.57 -15.64 -10.59
N SER A 306 22.62 -16.17 -11.18
CA SER A 306 22.71 -17.61 -11.46
C SER A 306 22.55 -18.41 -10.18
N GLU A 307 21.73 -19.49 -10.24
CA GLU A 307 21.43 -20.35 -9.09
C GLU A 307 20.91 -19.59 -7.85
N ALA A 308 20.01 -18.62 -8.07
CA ALA A 308 19.51 -17.70 -7.03
C ALA A 308 19.09 -18.41 -5.74
N ARG A 309 18.45 -19.59 -5.84
CA ARG A 309 18.05 -20.36 -4.67
C ARG A 309 19.24 -20.88 -3.87
N SER A 310 20.30 -21.36 -4.54
CA SER A 310 21.55 -21.79 -3.91
C SER A 310 22.24 -20.61 -3.22
N VAL A 311 22.35 -19.49 -3.93
CA VAL A 311 22.90 -18.22 -3.40
C VAL A 311 22.11 -17.76 -2.16
N TYR A 312 20.78 -17.82 -2.20
CA TYR A 312 19.92 -17.51 -1.06
C TYR A 312 20.27 -18.35 0.17
N HIS A 313 20.37 -19.69 0.01
CA HIS A 313 20.72 -20.57 1.13
C HIS A 313 22.13 -20.33 1.67
N GLN A 314 23.10 -20.04 0.80
CA GLN A 314 24.45 -19.69 1.21
C GLN A 314 24.49 -18.36 1.98
N LEU A 315 23.75 -17.33 1.56
CA LEU A 315 23.61 -16.08 2.30
C LEU A 315 22.99 -16.30 3.68
N VAL A 316 21.92 -17.10 3.75
CA VAL A 316 21.28 -17.46 5.04
C VAL A 316 22.26 -18.16 5.97
N SER A 317 23.07 -19.11 5.49
CA SER A 317 24.09 -19.78 6.31
C SER A 317 25.17 -18.83 6.83
N ARG A 318 25.36 -17.67 6.18
CA ARG A 318 26.25 -16.57 6.58
C ARG A 318 25.52 -15.46 7.34
N SER A 319 24.31 -15.74 7.86
CA SER A 319 23.46 -14.82 8.63
C SER A 319 23.04 -13.56 7.84
N ILE A 320 22.95 -13.65 6.51
CA ILE A 320 22.45 -12.58 5.65
C ILE A 320 21.10 -13.01 5.08
N ILE A 321 20.04 -12.29 5.44
CA ILE A 321 18.68 -12.59 5.03
C ILE A 321 18.25 -11.66 3.90
N VAL A 322 18.01 -12.24 2.73
CA VAL A 322 17.43 -11.59 1.56
C VAL A 322 16.10 -12.24 1.19
N ARG A 323 15.50 -11.93 0.06
CA ARG A 323 14.25 -12.55 -0.34
C ARG A 323 14.38 -13.28 -1.67
N ASP A 324 14.24 -14.60 -1.65
CA ASP A 324 14.11 -15.40 -2.87
C ASP A 324 12.78 -15.09 -3.59
N ARG A 325 12.87 -14.81 -4.90
CA ARG A 325 11.75 -14.55 -5.80
C ARG A 325 11.73 -15.49 -7.01
N SER A 326 12.58 -16.51 -7.03
CA SER A 326 12.76 -17.44 -8.15
C SER A 326 11.48 -18.17 -8.57
N ASN A 327 10.50 -18.30 -7.68
CA ASN A 327 9.20 -18.93 -8.01
C ASN A 327 8.12 -17.92 -8.41
N VAL A 328 8.46 -16.62 -8.51
CA VAL A 328 7.51 -15.59 -8.87
C VAL A 328 7.57 -15.38 -10.38
N ILE A 329 6.41 -15.29 -11.03
CA ILE A 329 6.29 -15.08 -12.47
C ILE A 329 7.16 -13.88 -12.91
N LEU A 330 7.86 -14.00 -14.04
CA LEU A 330 8.82 -13.03 -14.58
C LEU A 330 10.07 -12.76 -13.69
N CYS A 331 10.23 -13.47 -12.58
CA CYS A 331 11.34 -13.29 -11.64
C CYS A 331 12.21 -14.55 -11.51
N ASP A 332 12.27 -15.39 -12.58
CA ASP A 332 13.10 -16.58 -12.60
C ASP A 332 14.54 -16.21 -12.25
N ASP A 333 15.15 -16.97 -11.32
CA ASP A 333 16.49 -16.73 -10.78
C ASP A 333 16.69 -15.31 -10.19
N CYS A 334 15.67 -14.78 -9.54
CA CYS A 334 15.77 -13.44 -8.94
C CYS A 334 15.80 -13.49 -7.40
N LEU A 335 16.67 -12.67 -6.83
CA LEU A 335 16.66 -12.26 -5.43
C LEU A 335 16.20 -10.82 -5.31
N ARG A 336 15.39 -10.50 -4.27
CA ARG A 336 15.12 -9.12 -3.90
C ARG A 336 16.00 -8.73 -2.71
N LEU A 337 16.82 -7.72 -2.91
CA LEU A 337 17.80 -7.21 -1.96
C LEU A 337 17.32 -5.86 -1.44
N THR A 338 17.01 -5.78 -0.15
CA THR A 338 16.68 -4.49 0.49
C THR A 338 17.96 -3.66 0.63
N ILE A 339 17.86 -2.36 0.39
CA ILE A 339 18.96 -1.43 0.61
C ILE A 339 19.07 -1.17 2.12
N GLY A 340 20.15 -1.62 2.71
CA GLY A 340 20.52 -1.40 4.10
C GLY A 340 21.41 -0.18 4.29
N THR A 341 22.02 -0.10 5.46
CA THR A 341 23.11 0.86 5.74
C THR A 341 24.33 0.56 4.86
N PRO A 342 25.25 1.52 4.67
CA PRO A 342 26.49 1.29 3.92
C PRO A 342 27.27 0.05 4.39
N THR A 343 27.29 -0.21 5.71
CA THR A 343 27.98 -1.38 6.30
C THR A 343 27.28 -2.69 5.95
N GLU A 344 25.94 -2.75 6.05
CA GLU A 344 25.15 -3.92 5.68
C GLU A 344 25.29 -4.23 4.19
N ASN A 345 25.19 -3.20 3.35
CA ASN A 345 25.35 -3.33 1.91
C ASN A 345 26.75 -3.80 1.52
N HIS A 346 27.79 -3.28 2.18
CA HIS A 346 29.18 -3.74 1.97
C HIS A 346 29.34 -5.22 2.33
N THR A 347 28.78 -5.63 3.45
CA THR A 347 28.79 -7.04 3.89
C THR A 347 28.11 -7.94 2.86
N LEU A 348 26.93 -7.59 2.39
CA LEU A 348 26.21 -8.34 1.36
C LEU A 348 27.05 -8.45 0.07
N LEU A 349 27.60 -7.35 -0.43
CA LEU A 349 28.42 -7.34 -1.65
C LEU A 349 29.69 -8.19 -1.51
N LYS A 350 30.36 -8.14 -0.34
CA LYS A 350 31.54 -8.98 -0.06
C LYS A 350 31.19 -10.46 -0.16
N GLU A 351 30.08 -10.87 0.48
CA GLU A 351 29.67 -12.27 0.46
C GLU A 351 29.20 -12.72 -0.92
N LEU A 352 28.47 -11.89 -1.68
CA LEU A 352 28.08 -12.20 -3.05
C LEU A 352 29.28 -12.33 -4.00
N LYS A 353 30.36 -11.55 -3.80
CA LYS A 353 31.60 -11.65 -4.59
C LYS A 353 32.41 -12.91 -4.26
N ALA A 354 32.20 -13.51 -3.09
CA ALA A 354 32.87 -14.74 -2.63
C ALA A 354 32.11 -16.03 -2.99
N LEU A 355 30.88 -15.91 -3.53
CA LEU A 355 30.05 -17.00 -4.05
C LEU A 355 30.25 -17.17 -5.56
#